data_a51bc755b87da42d03b9df8830841d30
#
_entry.id   a51bc755b87da42d03b9df8830841d30
#
_cell.length_a   1.000
_cell.length_b   1.000
_cell.length_c   1.000
_cell.angle_alpha   90.00
_cell.angle_beta   90.00
_cell.angle_gamma   90.00
#
_symmetry.space_group_name_H-M   'P 1'
#
loop_
_entity.id
_entity.type
_entity.pdbx_description
1 polymer ?
#
loop_
_entity_poly.entity_id
_entity_poly.type
_entity_poly.pdbx_seq_one_letter_code
_entity_poly.pdbx_strand_id
1 'polypeptide(L)'
;FTSSIEDKTESNNTPKSLDQIKNVVQEKKEELSKLQPSLNNSFLNIQNFEELLSVCTKKRELKIKFDLEKNVRLIKFEKGLIEIESSNDFDKDFIKNLSHKLYKWTNYRWIITLSQSKGRLTKNQVETNKNKEILERVKKTEDYRKILENFPDAQLINIEEQD
;
A
#
# COMPACT_ATOMS: atom_id res chain seq x y z
N PHE A 1 13.49 59.63 -62.08
CA PHE A 1 12.43 58.93 -62.85
C PHE A 1 11.62 58.11 -61.84
N THR A 2 10.46 58.65 -61.53
CA THR A 2 9.10 58.10 -61.72
C THR A 2 8.96 56.66 -61.26
N SER A 3 7.92 56.23 -60.57
CA SER A 3 6.56 56.69 -60.36
C SER A 3 5.90 55.74 -59.36
N SER A 4 5.13 56.24 -58.49
CA SER A 4 3.71 55.88 -58.22
C SER A 4 3.28 54.48 -58.54
N ILE A 5 2.62 53.84 -57.61
CA ILE A 5 1.18 53.60 -57.66
C ILE A 5 0.73 52.93 -56.35
N GLU A 6 -0.34 53.45 -55.83
CA GLU A 6 -1.22 52.97 -54.76
C GLU A 6 -1.76 51.56 -55.08
N ASP A 7 -2.00 50.75 -54.10
CA ASP A 7 -3.35 50.19 -54.03
C ASP A 7 -3.71 49.76 -52.59
N LYS A 8 -4.91 50.11 -52.24
CA LYS A 8 -5.63 49.79 -51.01
C LYS A 8 -6.05 48.33 -51.02
N THR A 9 -5.88 47.67 -49.87
CA THR A 9 -6.94 46.73 -49.45
C THR A 9 -7.11 46.78 -47.93
N GLU A 10 -8.23 47.38 -47.55
CA GLU A 10 -8.81 47.29 -46.25
C GLU A 10 -9.08 45.81 -45.95
N SER A 11 -8.54 45.27 -44.89
CA SER A 11 -9.00 44.04 -44.29
C SER A 11 -9.61 44.38 -42.93
N ASN A 12 -10.94 44.41 -42.92
CA ASN A 12 -11.77 44.55 -41.72
C ASN A 12 -11.48 43.42 -40.75
N ASN A 13 -10.66 43.67 -39.75
CA ASN A 13 -10.62 42.88 -38.53
C ASN A 13 -11.58 43.52 -37.50
N THR A 14 -12.82 43.12 -37.55
CA THR A 14 -13.76 43.34 -36.44
C THR A 14 -13.24 42.62 -35.21
N PRO A 15 -13.12 43.28 -34.07
CA PRO A 15 -12.74 42.60 -32.82
C PRO A 15 -13.88 41.66 -32.44
N LYS A 16 -13.54 40.35 -32.41
CA LYS A 16 -14.44 39.34 -31.82
C LYS A 16 -14.81 39.81 -30.43
N SER A 17 -16.08 39.89 -30.14
CA SER A 17 -16.59 40.40 -28.86
C SER A 17 -15.97 39.54 -27.70
N LEU A 18 -15.65 40.21 -26.61
CA LEU A 18 -15.14 39.61 -25.38
C LEU A 18 -15.99 38.42 -24.88
N ASP A 19 -17.26 38.40 -25.24
CA ASP A 19 -18.20 37.33 -24.87
C ASP A 19 -17.98 36.04 -25.67
N GLN A 20 -17.55 36.13 -26.94
CA GLN A 20 -17.17 34.92 -27.72
C GLN A 20 -15.90 34.27 -27.19
N ILE A 21 -14.96 35.06 -26.69
CA ILE A 21 -13.73 34.53 -26.08
C ILE A 21 -14.03 33.87 -24.76
N LYS A 22 -14.94 34.41 -23.95
CA LYS A 22 -15.37 33.79 -22.69
C LYS A 22 -16.06 32.46 -22.89
N ASN A 23 -16.92 32.33 -23.90
CA ASN A 23 -17.60 31.08 -24.19
C ASN A 23 -16.64 29.98 -24.67
N VAL A 24 -15.67 30.30 -25.54
CA VAL A 24 -14.65 29.35 -25.99
C VAL A 24 -13.73 28.89 -24.85
N VAL A 25 -13.41 29.76 -23.90
CA VAL A 25 -12.61 29.42 -22.72
C VAL A 25 -13.43 28.56 -21.75
N GLN A 26 -14.72 28.83 -21.62
CA GLN A 26 -15.59 28.02 -20.74
C GLN A 26 -15.85 26.64 -21.33
N GLU A 27 -16.15 26.50 -22.62
CA GLU A 27 -16.30 25.20 -23.29
C GLU A 27 -15.01 24.37 -23.22
N LYS A 28 -13.86 24.99 -23.44
CA LYS A 28 -12.56 24.32 -23.31
C LYS A 28 -12.25 23.88 -21.88
N LYS A 29 -12.72 24.65 -20.88
CA LYS A 29 -12.57 24.31 -19.47
C LYS A 29 -13.49 23.17 -19.05
N GLU A 30 -14.69 23.10 -19.61
CA GLU A 30 -15.63 21.99 -19.37
C GLU A 30 -15.20 20.71 -20.10
N GLU A 31 -14.65 20.78 -21.31
CA GLU A 31 -14.07 19.62 -21.98
C GLU A 31 -12.81 19.10 -21.27
N LEU A 32 -11.91 19.96 -20.81
CA LEU A 32 -10.79 19.55 -19.97
C LEU A 32 -11.23 18.95 -18.64
N SER A 33 -12.34 19.38 -18.10
CA SER A 33 -12.94 18.83 -16.88
C SER A 33 -13.55 17.44 -17.08
N LYS A 34 -14.03 17.15 -18.30
CA LYS A 34 -14.56 15.83 -18.70
C LYS A 34 -13.47 14.81 -19.10
N LEU A 35 -12.27 15.29 -19.42
CA LEU A 35 -11.11 14.47 -19.79
C LEU A 35 -10.16 14.17 -18.62
N GLN A 36 -10.45 14.69 -17.42
CA GLN A 36 -9.80 14.21 -16.23
C GLN A 36 -10.42 12.84 -15.91
N PRO A 37 -9.68 11.73 -16.07
CA PRO A 37 -10.10 10.52 -15.43
C PRO A 37 -10.25 10.91 -13.95
N SER A 38 -11.39 10.63 -13.37
CA SER A 38 -11.63 10.78 -11.95
C SER A 38 -10.61 9.91 -11.21
N LEU A 39 -9.41 10.47 -11.04
CA LEU A 39 -8.45 10.01 -10.06
C LEU A 39 -9.11 10.27 -8.70
N ASN A 40 -10.04 9.39 -8.34
CA ASN A 40 -10.39 9.15 -6.96
C ASN A 40 -9.13 8.60 -6.27
N ASN A 41 -8.09 9.43 -6.20
CA ASN A 41 -6.96 9.25 -5.34
C ASN A 41 -7.43 9.56 -3.90
N SER A 42 -8.37 8.75 -3.39
CA SER A 42 -8.54 8.67 -1.97
C SER A 42 -7.28 8.04 -1.41
N PHE A 43 -6.34 8.88 -1.01
CA PHE A 43 -5.12 8.43 -0.37
C PHE A 43 -5.49 7.61 0.87
N LEU A 44 -4.82 6.48 1.02
CA LEU A 44 -5.09 5.59 2.12
C LEU A 44 -4.54 6.19 3.42
N ASN A 45 -5.32 6.09 4.48
CA ASN A 45 -4.87 6.40 5.82
C ASN A 45 -4.49 5.10 6.53
N ILE A 46 -3.21 4.91 6.80
CA ILE A 46 -2.67 3.72 7.44
C ILE A 46 -2.27 4.11 8.85
N GLN A 47 -2.96 3.57 9.85
CA GLN A 47 -2.76 3.92 11.26
C GLN A 47 -2.03 2.84 12.05
N ASN A 48 -2.08 1.60 11.59
CA ASN A 48 -1.48 0.46 12.28
C ASN A 48 -0.87 -0.55 11.30
N PHE A 49 -0.10 -1.47 11.86
CA PHE A 49 0.62 -2.48 11.07
C PHE A 49 -0.31 -3.45 10.35
N GLU A 50 -1.45 -3.81 10.95
CA GLU A 50 -2.44 -4.70 10.33
C GLU A 50 -3.09 -4.06 9.10
N GLU A 51 -3.38 -2.76 9.18
CA GLU A 51 -3.86 -2.00 8.02
C GLU A 51 -2.83 -1.96 6.91
N LEU A 52 -1.54 -1.80 7.23
CA LEU A 52 -0.46 -1.88 6.26
C LEU A 52 -0.47 -3.22 5.52
N LEU A 53 -0.56 -4.34 6.24
CA LEU A 53 -0.63 -5.68 5.65
C LEU A 53 -1.88 -5.85 4.77
N SER A 54 -3.02 -5.34 5.22
CA SER A 54 -4.27 -5.34 4.44
C SER A 54 -4.14 -4.53 3.15
N VAL A 55 -3.48 -3.37 3.20
CA VAL A 55 -3.19 -2.56 2.01
C VAL A 55 -2.26 -3.29 1.06
N CYS A 56 -1.21 -3.96 1.54
CA CYS A 56 -0.34 -4.78 0.72
C CYS A 56 -1.12 -5.88 -0.03
N THR A 57 -2.07 -6.52 0.64
CA THR A 57 -2.96 -7.52 0.04
C THR A 57 -3.86 -6.90 -1.04
N LYS A 58 -4.52 -5.78 -0.73
CA LYS A 58 -5.40 -5.05 -1.68
C LYS A 58 -4.64 -4.55 -2.91
N LYS A 59 -3.39 -4.13 -2.74
CA LYS A 59 -2.52 -3.65 -3.82
C LYS A 59 -1.73 -4.76 -4.52
N ARG A 60 -1.94 -6.03 -4.12
CA ARG A 60 -1.25 -7.22 -4.65
C ARG A 60 0.27 -7.19 -4.48
N GLU A 61 0.76 -6.50 -3.46
CA GLU A 61 2.19 -6.42 -3.12
C GLU A 61 2.58 -7.56 -2.17
N LEU A 62 2.44 -8.78 -2.65
CA LEU A 62 2.60 -10.00 -1.84
C LEU A 62 4.04 -10.19 -1.33
N LYS A 63 5.05 -9.77 -2.11
CA LYS A 63 6.46 -9.82 -1.68
C LYS A 63 6.68 -8.94 -0.46
N ILE A 64 6.22 -7.69 -0.51
CA ILE A 64 6.35 -6.75 0.62
C ILE A 64 5.59 -7.27 1.84
N LYS A 65 4.37 -7.79 1.63
CA LYS A 65 3.58 -8.40 2.72
C LYS A 65 4.34 -9.54 3.38
N PHE A 66 4.87 -10.47 2.58
CA PHE A 66 5.63 -11.62 3.08
C PHE A 66 6.85 -11.18 3.89
N ASP A 67 7.62 -10.22 3.39
CA ASP A 67 8.79 -9.69 4.10
C ASP A 67 8.39 -9.01 5.41
N LEU A 68 7.26 -8.26 5.44
CA LEU A 68 6.72 -7.65 6.64
C LEU A 68 6.30 -8.69 7.69
N GLU A 69 5.67 -9.78 7.29
CA GLU A 69 5.18 -10.83 8.19
C GLU A 69 6.29 -11.73 8.71
N LYS A 70 7.28 -12.03 7.88
CA LYS A 70 8.33 -12.99 8.19
C LYS A 70 9.56 -12.37 8.84
N ASN A 71 10.00 -11.24 8.32
CA ASN A 71 11.31 -10.68 8.64
C ASN A 71 11.21 -9.46 9.57
N VAL A 72 10.08 -8.73 9.55
CA VAL A 72 9.96 -7.49 10.31
C VAL A 72 9.54 -7.75 11.75
N ARG A 73 10.39 -7.35 12.70
CA ARG A 73 10.06 -7.22 14.11
C ARG A 73 9.76 -5.77 14.42
N LEU A 74 8.49 -5.49 14.60
CA LEU A 74 8.00 -4.14 14.84
C LEU A 74 8.33 -3.69 16.26
N ILE A 75 8.92 -2.51 16.41
CA ILE A 75 9.12 -1.82 17.68
C ILE A 75 8.02 -0.80 17.88
N LYS A 76 7.84 0.08 16.90
CA LYS A 76 6.87 1.18 16.96
C LYS A 76 6.22 1.40 15.60
N PHE A 77 4.93 1.71 15.62
CA PHE A 77 4.19 2.11 14.44
C PHE A 77 3.37 3.36 14.76
N GLU A 78 3.67 4.42 14.04
CA GLU A 78 2.93 5.69 14.09
C GLU A 78 2.72 6.19 12.68
N LYS A 79 1.74 7.05 12.48
CA LYS A 79 1.50 7.66 11.17
C LYS A 79 2.75 8.40 10.69
N GLY A 80 3.35 7.89 9.63
CA GLY A 80 4.58 8.46 9.03
C GLY A 80 5.89 7.95 9.65
N LEU A 81 5.85 7.12 10.69
CA LEU A 81 7.03 6.56 11.34
C LEU A 81 6.84 5.07 11.61
N ILE A 82 7.75 4.27 11.12
CA ILE A 82 7.84 2.84 11.40
C ILE A 82 9.23 2.57 11.96
N GLU A 83 9.29 2.06 13.18
CA GLU A 83 10.53 1.61 13.80
C GLU A 83 10.55 0.10 13.87
N ILE A 84 11.59 -0.50 13.28
CA ILE A 84 11.77 -1.94 13.21
C ILE A 84 13.13 -2.34 13.78
N GLU A 85 13.22 -3.56 14.32
CA GLU A 85 14.48 -4.12 14.79
C GLU A 85 15.43 -4.31 13.62
N SER A 86 16.67 -3.85 13.80
CA SER A 86 17.74 -4.07 12.83
C SER A 86 18.18 -5.54 12.88
N SER A 87 17.76 -6.34 11.92
CA SER A 87 18.32 -7.67 11.68
C SER A 87 19.20 -7.65 10.44
N ASN A 88 20.21 -8.51 10.40
CA ASN A 88 21.12 -8.61 9.25
C ASN A 88 20.43 -9.16 7.99
N ASP A 89 19.18 -9.59 8.12
CA ASP A 89 18.40 -10.21 7.04
C ASP A 89 17.63 -9.19 6.19
N PHE A 90 17.69 -7.90 6.54
CA PHE A 90 17.01 -6.88 5.75
C PHE A 90 17.80 -6.49 4.52
N ASP A 91 17.21 -6.72 3.37
CA ASP A 91 17.63 -6.12 2.13
C ASP A 91 17.44 -4.59 2.20
N LYS A 92 18.51 -3.82 1.93
CA LYS A 92 18.43 -2.36 1.85
C LYS A 92 17.37 -1.88 0.85
N ASP A 93 17.15 -2.66 -0.19
CA ASP A 93 16.14 -2.39 -1.20
C ASP A 93 14.71 -2.58 -0.66
N PHE A 94 14.50 -3.49 0.30
CA PHE A 94 13.19 -3.67 0.94
C PHE A 94 12.71 -2.37 1.61
N ILE A 95 13.56 -1.74 2.43
CA ILE A 95 13.19 -0.50 3.16
C ILE A 95 12.89 0.63 2.18
N LYS A 96 13.70 0.76 1.13
CA LYS A 96 13.52 1.78 0.09
C LYS A 96 12.21 1.55 -0.68
N ASN A 97 11.95 0.31 -1.07
CA ASN A 97 10.73 -0.08 -1.78
C ASN A 97 9.48 0.14 -0.91
N LEU A 98 9.52 -0.26 0.36
CA LEU A 98 8.44 -0.06 1.30
C LEU A 98 8.12 1.43 1.48
N SER A 99 9.14 2.26 1.71
CA SER A 99 8.96 3.72 1.85
C SER A 99 8.37 4.35 0.60
N HIS A 100 8.84 3.94 -0.60
CA HIS A 100 8.31 4.42 -1.87
C HIS A 100 6.83 4.01 -2.08
N LYS A 101 6.48 2.77 -1.78
CA LYS A 101 5.10 2.28 -1.89
C LYS A 101 4.17 2.98 -0.91
N LEU A 102 4.59 3.13 0.33
CA LEU A 102 3.83 3.87 1.35
C LEU A 102 3.56 5.30 0.90
N TYR A 103 4.55 6.00 0.37
CA TYR A 103 4.36 7.34 -0.19
C TYR A 103 3.34 7.32 -1.33
N LYS A 104 3.44 6.39 -2.27
CA LYS A 104 2.51 6.26 -3.39
C LYS A 104 1.06 5.99 -2.95
N TRP A 105 0.86 5.25 -1.86
CA TRP A 105 -0.48 4.89 -1.38
C TRP A 105 -1.12 5.96 -0.49
N THR A 106 -0.30 6.66 0.32
CA THR A 106 -0.79 7.60 1.33
C THR A 106 -0.56 9.06 0.98
N ASN A 107 0.25 9.33 -0.06
CA ASN A 107 0.78 10.67 -0.40
C ASN A 107 1.47 11.37 0.79
N TYR A 108 1.97 10.59 1.73
CA TYR A 108 2.64 11.04 2.93
C TYR A 108 4.03 10.41 3.04
N ARG A 109 5.02 11.21 3.48
CA ARG A 109 6.39 10.72 3.63
C ARG A 109 6.48 9.84 4.88
N TRP A 110 6.87 8.59 4.69
CA TRP A 110 7.11 7.63 5.75
C TRP A 110 8.61 7.51 6.04
N ILE A 111 8.94 7.56 7.32
CA ILE A 111 10.30 7.37 7.82
C ILE A 111 10.34 5.96 8.40
N ILE A 112 11.27 5.14 7.91
CA ILE A 112 11.48 3.79 8.41
C ILE A 112 12.85 3.78 9.09
N THR A 113 12.87 3.56 10.40
CA THR A 113 14.08 3.53 11.21
C THR A 113 14.42 2.11 11.64
N LEU A 114 15.72 1.81 11.59
CA LEU A 114 16.27 0.56 12.10
C LEU A 114 16.83 0.82 13.50
N SER A 115 16.37 0.06 14.48
CA SER A 115 16.80 0.15 15.87
C SER A 115 17.47 -1.14 16.32
N GLN A 116 18.41 -1.05 17.23
CA GLN A 116 19.01 -2.23 17.88
C GLN A 116 18.18 -2.76 19.04
N SER A 117 17.10 -2.06 19.38
CA SER A 117 16.16 -2.53 20.41
C SER A 117 15.44 -3.77 19.92
N LYS A 118 15.15 -4.71 20.84
CA LYS A 118 14.36 -5.89 20.49
C LYS A 118 12.93 -5.50 20.13
N GLY A 119 12.55 -5.81 18.93
CA GLY A 119 11.17 -5.68 18.44
C GLY A 119 10.27 -6.80 18.96
N ARG A 120 8.98 -6.67 18.74
CA ARG A 120 8.01 -7.75 18.98
C ARG A 120 8.31 -8.92 18.06
N LEU A 121 7.83 -10.11 18.44
CA LEU A 121 7.90 -11.27 17.55
C LEU A 121 7.28 -10.93 16.18
N THR A 122 7.83 -11.49 15.13
CA THR A 122 7.25 -11.34 13.79
C THR A 122 5.84 -11.94 13.79
N LYS A 123 4.98 -11.48 12.90
CA LYS A 123 3.60 -12.00 12.80
C LYS A 123 3.61 -13.52 12.58
N ASN A 124 4.48 -14.00 11.72
CA ASN A 124 4.65 -15.44 11.47
C ASN A 124 5.10 -16.20 12.74
N GLN A 125 6.02 -15.65 13.53
CA GLN A 125 6.44 -16.27 14.81
C GLN A 125 5.30 -16.34 15.83
N VAL A 126 4.49 -15.28 15.92
CA VAL A 126 3.31 -15.27 16.80
C VAL A 126 2.31 -16.35 16.39
N GLU A 127 2.01 -16.44 15.11
CA GLU A 127 1.10 -17.45 14.57
C GLU A 127 1.63 -18.88 14.76
N THR A 128 2.91 -19.10 14.47
CA THR A 128 3.55 -20.41 14.69
C THR A 128 3.52 -20.80 16.18
N ASN A 129 3.78 -19.88 17.08
CA ASN A 129 3.72 -20.15 18.51
C ASN A 129 2.29 -20.46 18.97
N LYS A 130 1.30 -19.68 18.49
CA LYS A 130 -0.12 -19.95 18.77
C LYS A 130 -0.51 -21.37 18.31
N ASN A 131 -0.14 -21.74 17.10
CA ASN A 131 -0.44 -23.06 16.55
C ASN A 131 0.24 -24.18 17.38
N LYS A 132 1.50 -23.99 17.81
CA LYS A 132 2.17 -24.93 18.70
C LYS A 132 1.45 -25.10 20.04
N GLU A 133 1.01 -23.99 20.65
CA GLU A 133 0.29 -24.05 21.91
C GLU A 133 -1.03 -24.81 21.77
N ILE A 134 -1.78 -24.59 20.68
CA ILE A 134 -3.03 -25.30 20.39
C ILE A 134 -2.75 -26.79 20.19
N LEU A 135 -1.75 -27.16 19.41
CA LEU A 135 -1.32 -28.55 19.20
C LEU A 135 -0.97 -29.24 20.53
N GLU A 136 -0.18 -28.59 21.38
CA GLU A 136 0.18 -29.11 22.69
C GLU A 136 -1.03 -29.26 23.64
N ARG A 137 -1.99 -28.36 23.54
CA ARG A 137 -3.26 -28.44 24.32
C ARG A 137 -4.09 -29.65 23.84
N VAL A 138 -4.25 -29.82 22.55
CA VAL A 138 -5.04 -30.92 21.98
C VAL A 138 -4.40 -32.27 22.28
N LYS A 139 -3.06 -32.39 22.24
CA LYS A 139 -2.37 -33.62 22.60
C LYS A 139 -2.60 -34.06 24.05
N LYS A 140 -3.01 -33.15 24.93
CA LYS A 140 -3.33 -33.44 26.33
C LYS A 140 -4.77 -33.85 26.56
N THR A 141 -5.64 -33.78 25.53
CA THR A 141 -7.07 -34.17 25.65
C THR A 141 -7.24 -35.69 25.71
N GLU A 142 -8.33 -36.12 26.34
CA GLU A 142 -8.69 -37.53 26.38
C GLU A 142 -9.06 -38.08 24.98
N ASP A 143 -9.63 -37.26 24.14
CA ASP A 143 -9.99 -37.67 22.79
C ASP A 143 -8.75 -38.00 21.94
N TYR A 144 -7.70 -37.21 22.07
CA TYR A 144 -6.42 -37.54 21.41
C TYR A 144 -5.81 -38.83 21.96
N ARG A 145 -5.92 -39.07 23.28
CA ARG A 145 -5.46 -40.33 23.89
C ARG A 145 -6.24 -41.53 23.34
N LYS A 146 -7.57 -41.44 23.25
CA LYS A 146 -8.41 -42.50 22.64
C LYS A 146 -8.05 -42.77 21.19
N ILE A 147 -7.71 -41.73 20.43
CA ILE A 147 -7.24 -41.88 19.05
C ILE A 147 -5.93 -42.69 19.03
N LEU A 148 -4.96 -42.38 19.87
CA LEU A 148 -3.70 -43.09 19.95
C LEU A 148 -3.85 -44.54 20.42
N GLU A 149 -4.83 -44.85 21.28
CA GLU A 149 -5.14 -46.21 21.68
C GLU A 149 -5.59 -47.10 20.51
N ASN A 150 -6.37 -46.50 19.58
CA ASN A 150 -6.86 -47.19 18.38
C ASN A 150 -5.89 -47.10 17.19
N PHE A 151 -5.13 -46.00 17.13
CA PHE A 151 -4.20 -45.69 16.03
C PHE A 151 -2.86 -45.22 16.63
N PRO A 152 -1.98 -46.13 17.06
CA PRO A 152 -0.72 -45.76 17.73
C PRO A 152 0.23 -44.89 16.90
N ASP A 153 0.12 -44.98 15.57
CA ASP A 153 0.94 -44.21 14.61
C ASP A 153 0.33 -42.86 14.21
N ALA A 154 -0.82 -42.49 14.78
CA ALA A 154 -1.48 -41.24 14.42
C ALA A 154 -0.67 -40.05 14.86
N GLN A 155 -0.45 -39.09 13.97
CA GLN A 155 0.22 -37.84 14.24
C GLN A 155 -0.72 -36.66 14.00
N LEU A 156 -0.79 -35.77 14.96
CA LEU A 156 -1.52 -34.50 14.83
C LEU A 156 -0.64 -33.51 14.05
N ILE A 157 -1.03 -33.20 12.82
CA ILE A 157 -0.25 -32.33 11.91
C ILE A 157 -0.76 -30.89 11.98
N ASN A 158 -2.07 -30.69 11.97
CA ASN A 158 -2.69 -29.36 11.95
C ASN A 158 -4.06 -29.39 12.62
N ILE A 159 -4.50 -28.21 13.08
CA ILE A 159 -5.83 -27.99 13.65
C ILE A 159 -6.43 -26.80 12.92
N GLU A 160 -7.60 -26.98 12.35
CA GLU A 160 -8.42 -25.92 11.77
C GLU A 160 -9.60 -25.65 12.70
N GLU A 161 -9.72 -24.41 13.17
CA GLU A 161 -10.93 -23.97 13.87
C GLU A 161 -12.01 -23.76 12.80
N GLN A 162 -13.11 -24.52 12.88
CA GLN A 162 -14.31 -24.26 12.07
C GLN A 162 -15.13 -23.19 12.79
N ASP A 163 -15.34 -22.06 12.11
CA ASP A 163 -16.27 -20.99 12.55
C ASP A 163 -17.74 -21.45 12.47
#